data_fd05de0e61eb97495f9391357934cbbd
#
_entry.id   fd05de0e61eb97495f9391357934cbbd
#
_cell.length_a   1.000
_cell.length_b   1.000
_cell.length_c   1.000
_cell.angle_alpha   90.00
_cell.angle_beta   90.00
_cell.angle_gamma   90.00
#
_symmetry.space_group_name_H-M   'P 1'
#
loop_
_entity.id
_entity.type
_entity.pdbx_description
1 polymer ?
#
loop_
_entity_poly.entity_id
_entity_poly.type
_entity_poly.pdbx_seq_one_letter_code
_entity_poly.pdbx_strand_id
1 'polypeptide(L)'
;MCIRDRKYPTLRTHRLGVGIYTLTDDHLTRTELLDVDIHDERTPIAALVGHSRGDLVLLNDSDLTYAKVRLDDHSMATLIDRIDALSDPLARALCWSSAWDMCRDAEMRAQDYVTLVGKGLPSETDLTAVTALIRQATTAAISYSNAEDRQEVRDRLVAILATGLRDAMPGSDHQVAYANGLATAATTDAADLLKGWLSGEEVPEGLSIDQGMRWRLVTALARVGRVGEDEIAAELQRDNTISGSEQAAGARAAMPTAQAKQAAWQRATTDDSVPNETYRQLVMQFIQPDQTEVLSPYVDPYLELCKAIDSHEGQWAKAGHAQVQNALMWLFPSTEVIDAAWLNKLEGWVSDNDPGSTVRRVLAERADNARRILRCQEASRG
;
A
#
# COMPACT_ATOMS: atom_id res chain seq x y z
N MET A 1 -2.17 -16.12 -19.61
CA MET A 1 -1.40 -14.87 -19.66
C MET A 1 -2.05 -13.95 -20.68
N CYS A 2 -2.59 -12.82 -20.27
CA CYS A 2 -3.25 -11.88 -21.18
C CYS A 2 -2.29 -10.73 -21.48
N ILE A 3 -1.63 -10.76 -22.63
CA ILE A 3 -0.73 -9.70 -23.07
C ILE A 3 -1.54 -8.79 -24.00
N ARG A 4 -2.47 -8.03 -23.42
CA ARG A 4 -3.21 -6.99 -24.16
C ARG A 4 -2.99 -5.64 -23.47
N ASP A 5 -2.40 -4.73 -24.22
CA ASP A 5 -2.52 -3.32 -23.89
C ASP A 5 -4.00 -2.91 -24.10
N ARG A 6 -4.66 -2.39 -23.06
CA ARG A 6 -6.08 -1.98 -23.15
C ARG A 6 -6.31 -0.90 -24.21
N LYS A 7 -5.31 -0.06 -24.47
CA LYS A 7 -5.40 1.06 -25.42
C LYS A 7 -4.99 0.65 -26.84
N TYR A 8 -4.06 -0.28 -26.94
CA TYR A 8 -3.51 -0.79 -28.20
C TYR A 8 -3.43 -2.31 -28.13
N PRO A 9 -4.52 -3.06 -28.39
CA PRO A 9 -4.56 -4.51 -28.27
C PRO A 9 -3.63 -5.14 -29.31
N THR A 10 -2.39 -5.38 -28.92
CA THR A 10 -1.36 -6.01 -29.77
C THR A 10 -0.92 -7.30 -29.09
N LEU A 11 -0.98 -8.41 -29.83
CA LEU A 11 -0.35 -9.66 -29.42
C LEU A 11 1.15 -9.54 -29.66
N ARG A 12 1.93 -9.75 -28.59
CA ARG A 12 3.39 -9.74 -28.65
C ARG A 12 3.92 -11.17 -28.52
N THR A 13 4.94 -11.48 -29.28
CA THR A 13 5.68 -12.73 -29.11
C THR A 13 6.55 -12.65 -27.87
N HIS A 14 6.52 -13.69 -27.04
CA HIS A 14 7.36 -13.83 -25.86
C HIS A 14 8.01 -15.19 -25.85
N ARG A 15 9.26 -15.25 -25.36
CA ARG A 15 9.90 -16.48 -24.92
C ARG A 15 9.93 -16.48 -23.41
N LEU A 16 9.43 -17.55 -22.79
CA LEU A 16 9.37 -17.67 -21.34
C LEU A 16 9.53 -19.13 -20.87
N GLY A 17 10.01 -19.28 -19.67
CA GLY A 17 10.05 -20.57 -18.97
C GLY A 17 8.66 -20.92 -18.40
N VAL A 18 8.29 -22.19 -18.51
CA VAL A 18 7.17 -22.78 -17.76
C VAL A 18 7.76 -23.76 -16.77
N GLY A 19 7.74 -23.41 -15.49
CA GLY A 19 8.18 -24.28 -14.39
C GLY A 19 7.01 -25.07 -13.81
N ILE A 20 7.21 -26.39 -13.63
CA ILE A 20 6.28 -27.25 -12.88
C ILE A 20 6.95 -27.62 -11.56
N TYR A 21 6.26 -27.36 -10.46
CA TYR A 21 6.73 -27.64 -9.12
C TYR A 21 5.83 -28.65 -8.44
N THR A 22 6.42 -29.57 -7.72
CA THR A 22 5.69 -30.60 -6.97
C THR A 22 6.10 -30.52 -5.49
N LEU A 23 5.11 -30.61 -4.61
CA LEU A 23 5.31 -30.64 -3.17
C LEU A 23 5.74 -32.06 -2.75
N THR A 24 6.95 -32.18 -2.24
CA THR A 24 7.50 -33.44 -1.75
C THR A 24 8.26 -33.15 -0.46
N ASP A 25 7.99 -33.88 0.60
CA ASP A 25 8.65 -33.74 1.90
C ASP A 25 8.73 -32.27 2.39
N ASP A 26 7.61 -31.58 2.30
CA ASP A 26 7.45 -30.15 2.67
C ASP A 26 8.24 -29.13 1.83
N HIS A 27 8.74 -29.53 0.65
CA HIS A 27 9.44 -28.68 -0.29
C HIS A 27 8.73 -28.63 -1.64
N LEU A 28 8.50 -27.40 -2.17
CA LEU A 28 8.09 -27.20 -3.56
C LEU A 28 9.34 -27.25 -4.45
N THR A 29 9.54 -28.40 -5.09
CA THR A 29 10.70 -28.65 -5.95
C THR A 29 10.30 -28.56 -7.42
N ARG A 30 11.09 -27.82 -8.21
CA ARG A 30 10.88 -27.77 -9.66
C ARG A 30 11.22 -29.10 -10.30
N THR A 31 10.20 -29.80 -10.81
CA THR A 31 10.32 -31.09 -11.49
C THR A 31 10.56 -30.93 -12.98
N GLU A 32 10.06 -29.84 -13.58
CA GLU A 32 10.25 -29.54 -15.00
C GLU A 32 10.43 -28.05 -15.25
N LEU A 33 11.23 -27.71 -16.25
CA LEU A 33 11.35 -26.37 -16.82
C LEU A 33 11.38 -26.49 -18.34
N LEU A 34 10.46 -25.81 -19.00
CA LEU A 34 10.35 -25.81 -20.44
C LEU A 34 10.33 -24.38 -20.98
N ASP A 35 11.25 -24.06 -21.89
CA ASP A 35 11.22 -22.79 -22.63
C ASP A 35 10.17 -22.86 -23.74
N VAL A 36 9.28 -21.87 -23.78
CA VAL A 36 8.15 -21.83 -24.70
C VAL A 36 8.10 -20.47 -25.42
N ASP A 37 7.89 -20.52 -26.71
CA ASP A 37 7.58 -19.33 -27.51
C ASP A 37 6.05 -19.12 -27.54
N ILE A 38 5.60 -17.97 -27.04
CA ILE A 38 4.19 -17.55 -27.02
C ILE A 38 3.97 -16.61 -28.19
N HIS A 39 3.10 -16.99 -29.13
CA HIS A 39 2.87 -16.21 -30.37
C HIS A 39 1.46 -15.63 -30.44
N ASP A 40 0.47 -16.31 -29.85
CA ASP A 40 -0.94 -16.05 -30.04
C ASP A 40 -1.66 -15.80 -28.72
N GLU A 41 -2.94 -15.48 -28.79
CA GLU A 41 -3.81 -15.35 -27.63
C GLU A 41 -3.85 -16.66 -26.81
N ARG A 42 -3.68 -17.80 -27.47
CA ARG A 42 -3.62 -19.13 -26.87
C ARG A 42 -2.53 -19.96 -27.56
N THR A 43 -1.55 -20.36 -26.77
CA THR A 43 -0.44 -21.19 -27.25
C THR A 43 -0.49 -22.56 -26.55
N PRO A 44 -0.88 -23.65 -27.24
CA PRO A 44 -0.81 -25.01 -26.70
C PRO A 44 0.65 -25.44 -26.52
N ILE A 45 0.96 -26.05 -25.38
CA ILE A 45 2.30 -26.57 -25.09
C ILE A 45 2.27 -28.10 -25.25
N ALA A 46 2.46 -28.56 -26.46
CA ALA A 46 2.37 -29.99 -26.80
C ALA A 46 3.34 -30.87 -26.00
N ALA A 47 4.50 -30.32 -25.64
CA ALA A 47 5.51 -31.03 -24.86
C ALA A 47 5.05 -31.36 -23.42
N LEU A 48 4.03 -30.69 -22.89
CA LEU A 48 3.49 -30.95 -21.55
C LEU A 48 2.25 -31.87 -21.55
N VAL A 49 1.80 -32.30 -22.75
CA VAL A 49 0.65 -33.20 -22.84
C VAL A 49 0.99 -34.57 -22.25
N GLY A 50 0.22 -34.99 -21.24
CA GLY A 50 0.44 -36.26 -20.52
C GLY A 50 1.41 -36.16 -19.33
N HIS A 51 2.04 -35.00 -19.10
CA HIS A 51 2.85 -34.77 -17.89
C HIS A 51 1.95 -34.48 -16.67
N SER A 52 2.49 -34.76 -15.48
CA SER A 52 1.84 -34.37 -14.24
C SER A 52 1.75 -32.84 -14.18
N ARG A 53 0.60 -32.32 -13.77
CA ARG A 53 0.40 -30.88 -13.59
C ARG A 53 1.28 -30.30 -12.47
N GLY A 54 1.67 -31.12 -11.49
CA GLY A 54 2.30 -30.66 -10.27
C GLY A 54 1.34 -29.83 -9.38
N ASP A 55 1.90 -29.22 -8.33
CA ASP A 55 1.17 -28.42 -7.37
C ASP A 55 1.22 -26.92 -7.69
N LEU A 56 2.29 -26.47 -8.38
CA LEU A 56 2.44 -25.11 -8.87
C LEU A 56 2.93 -25.12 -10.32
N VAL A 57 2.25 -24.37 -11.18
CA VAL A 57 2.70 -24.04 -12.55
C VAL A 57 3.07 -22.58 -12.59
N LEU A 58 4.37 -22.28 -12.69
CA LEU A 58 4.90 -20.92 -12.74
C LEU A 58 5.26 -20.55 -14.17
N LEU A 59 4.54 -19.55 -14.71
CA LEU A 59 4.87 -18.95 -15.98
C LEU A 59 5.96 -17.88 -15.82
N ASN A 60 6.79 -17.74 -16.84
CA ASN A 60 7.97 -16.88 -16.83
C ASN A 60 8.98 -17.28 -15.75
N ASP A 61 8.99 -18.56 -15.37
CA ASP A 61 10.02 -19.11 -14.50
C ASP A 61 11.41 -18.85 -15.15
N SER A 62 12.34 -18.32 -14.37
CA SER A 62 13.63 -17.75 -14.81
C SER A 62 13.60 -16.30 -15.33
N ASP A 63 12.46 -15.60 -15.27
CA ASP A 63 12.30 -14.15 -15.55
C ASP A 63 12.83 -13.70 -16.93
N LEU A 64 12.58 -14.47 -17.96
CA LEU A 64 13.10 -14.21 -19.32
C LEU A 64 12.36 -13.07 -20.04
N THR A 65 11.14 -12.72 -19.63
CA THR A 65 10.31 -11.72 -20.31
C THR A 65 9.63 -10.77 -19.32
N TYR A 66 9.37 -9.55 -19.78
CA TYR A 66 8.59 -8.59 -19.02
C TYR A 66 7.09 -8.78 -19.28
N ALA A 67 6.40 -9.42 -18.37
CA ALA A 67 4.97 -9.72 -18.48
C ALA A 67 4.30 -9.82 -17.12
N LYS A 68 3.03 -9.41 -17.03
CA LYS A 68 2.18 -9.73 -15.89
C LYS A 68 1.77 -11.20 -15.98
N VAL A 69 2.19 -11.98 -15.01
CA VAL A 69 1.81 -13.38 -14.89
C VAL A 69 0.52 -13.50 -14.09
N ARG A 70 -0.34 -14.44 -14.48
CA ARG A 70 -1.49 -14.90 -13.72
C ARG A 70 -1.32 -16.38 -13.44
N LEU A 71 -1.41 -16.72 -12.18
CA LEU A 71 -1.42 -18.12 -11.76
C LEU A 71 -2.85 -18.66 -11.87
N ASP A 72 -2.96 -19.93 -12.14
CA ASP A 72 -4.25 -20.63 -12.05
C ASP A 72 -4.66 -20.86 -10.59
N ASP A 73 -5.95 -21.17 -10.36
CA ASP A 73 -6.54 -21.29 -9.03
C ASP A 73 -5.84 -22.32 -8.14
N HIS A 74 -5.42 -23.46 -8.72
CA HIS A 74 -4.73 -24.51 -7.96
C HIS A 74 -3.32 -24.05 -7.55
N SER A 75 -2.56 -23.48 -8.47
CA SER A 75 -1.24 -22.93 -8.19
C SER A 75 -1.32 -21.83 -7.13
N MET A 76 -2.32 -20.98 -7.20
CA MET A 76 -2.55 -19.95 -6.19
C MET A 76 -2.92 -20.54 -4.83
N ALA A 77 -3.81 -21.52 -4.78
CA ALA A 77 -4.15 -22.20 -3.54
C ALA A 77 -2.93 -22.87 -2.88
N THR A 78 -2.08 -23.53 -3.69
CA THR A 78 -0.82 -24.08 -3.22
C THR A 78 0.09 -23.01 -2.61
N LEU A 79 0.22 -21.84 -3.25
CA LEU A 79 1.05 -20.76 -2.73
C LEU A 79 0.51 -20.17 -1.42
N ILE A 80 -0.80 -19.96 -1.32
CA ILE A 80 -1.41 -19.43 -0.08
C ILE A 80 -1.10 -20.35 1.11
N ASP A 81 -1.08 -21.67 0.89
CA ASP A 81 -0.78 -22.64 1.93
C ASP A 81 0.73 -22.89 2.13
N ARG A 82 1.53 -22.85 1.06
CA ARG A 82 2.87 -23.43 1.05
C ARG A 82 3.96 -22.61 0.34
N ILE A 83 3.82 -21.28 0.25
CA ILE A 83 4.86 -20.44 -0.38
C ILE A 83 6.20 -20.52 0.36
N ASP A 84 6.18 -20.76 1.66
CA ASP A 84 7.36 -21.01 2.49
C ASP A 84 8.15 -22.26 2.08
N ALA A 85 7.49 -23.22 1.42
CA ALA A 85 8.11 -24.43 0.89
C ALA A 85 8.91 -24.19 -0.41
N LEU A 86 8.75 -23.02 -1.06
CA LEU A 86 9.44 -22.68 -2.31
C LEU A 86 10.83 -22.09 -2.01
N SER A 87 11.87 -22.91 -2.10
CA SER A 87 13.23 -22.54 -1.71
C SER A 87 13.96 -21.65 -2.73
N ASP A 88 13.60 -21.73 -4.04
CA ASP A 88 14.19 -20.88 -5.08
C ASP A 88 13.74 -19.42 -4.90
N PRO A 89 14.67 -18.47 -4.57
CA PRO A 89 14.29 -17.09 -4.29
C PRO A 89 13.77 -16.35 -5.52
N LEU A 90 14.22 -16.68 -6.74
CA LEU A 90 13.71 -16.06 -7.95
C LEU A 90 12.27 -16.51 -8.24
N ALA A 91 12.02 -17.82 -8.18
CA ALA A 91 10.67 -18.35 -8.35
C ALA A 91 9.71 -17.78 -7.30
N ARG A 92 10.16 -17.67 -6.04
CA ARG A 92 9.37 -17.08 -4.96
C ARG A 92 9.08 -15.59 -5.21
N ALA A 93 10.06 -14.80 -5.70
CA ALA A 93 9.87 -13.41 -6.07
C ALA A 93 8.85 -13.23 -7.21
N LEU A 94 8.87 -14.13 -8.21
CA LEU A 94 7.89 -14.14 -9.29
C LEU A 94 6.48 -14.50 -8.79
N CYS A 95 6.38 -15.44 -7.86
CA CYS A 95 5.11 -15.77 -7.19
C CYS A 95 4.57 -14.58 -6.40
N TRP A 96 5.41 -13.87 -5.64
CA TRP A 96 5.03 -12.63 -4.93
C TRP A 96 4.51 -11.56 -5.87
N SER A 97 5.23 -11.33 -6.97
CA SER A 97 4.83 -10.36 -7.99
C SER A 97 3.48 -10.72 -8.63
N SER A 98 3.28 -12.00 -8.96
CA SER A 98 2.03 -12.49 -9.56
C SER A 98 0.85 -12.33 -8.59
N ALA A 99 1.00 -12.74 -7.34
CA ALA A 99 -0.04 -12.62 -6.32
C ALA A 99 -0.39 -11.16 -6.03
N TRP A 100 0.61 -10.28 -5.93
CA TRP A 100 0.37 -8.85 -5.75
C TRP A 100 -0.37 -8.23 -6.92
N ASP A 101 0.02 -8.55 -8.15
CA ASP A 101 -0.67 -8.08 -9.34
C ASP A 101 -2.12 -8.58 -9.41
N MET A 102 -2.38 -9.84 -9.03
CA MET A 102 -3.73 -10.38 -8.96
C MET A 102 -4.57 -9.68 -7.87
N CYS A 103 -3.99 -9.41 -6.70
CA CYS A 103 -4.66 -8.65 -5.64
C CYS A 103 -5.01 -7.23 -6.10
N ARG A 104 -4.07 -6.51 -6.73
CA ARG A 104 -4.29 -5.16 -7.26
C ARG A 104 -5.30 -5.08 -8.40
N ASP A 105 -5.43 -6.13 -9.18
CA ASP A 105 -6.33 -6.17 -10.33
C ASP A 105 -7.72 -6.77 -9.95
N ALA A 106 -7.98 -6.97 -8.64
CA ALA A 106 -9.21 -7.53 -8.09
C ALA A 106 -9.50 -8.99 -8.53
N GLU A 107 -8.44 -9.76 -8.77
CA GLU A 107 -8.48 -11.18 -9.14
C GLU A 107 -8.09 -12.08 -7.95
N MET A 108 -7.64 -11.50 -6.84
CA MET A 108 -7.34 -12.16 -5.56
C MET A 108 -7.86 -11.28 -4.44
N ARG A 109 -8.50 -11.90 -3.42
CA ARG A 109 -9.03 -11.16 -2.27
C ARG A 109 -7.90 -10.61 -1.40
N ALA A 110 -8.14 -9.46 -0.78
CA ALA A 110 -7.16 -8.83 0.11
C ALA A 110 -6.77 -9.72 1.30
N GLN A 111 -7.76 -10.42 1.91
CA GLN A 111 -7.53 -11.34 3.03
C GLN A 111 -6.67 -12.54 2.63
N ASP A 112 -6.81 -13.04 1.40
CA ASP A 112 -6.00 -14.16 0.90
C ASP A 112 -4.55 -13.71 0.67
N TYR A 113 -4.35 -12.49 0.15
CA TYR A 113 -3.02 -11.90 0.00
C TYR A 113 -2.33 -11.69 1.36
N VAL A 114 -3.04 -11.16 2.36
CA VAL A 114 -2.49 -11.01 3.72
C VAL A 114 -2.14 -12.38 4.34
N THR A 115 -2.96 -13.40 4.10
CA THR A 115 -2.68 -14.78 4.54
C THR A 115 -1.42 -15.33 3.88
N LEU A 116 -1.29 -15.17 2.55
CA LEU A 116 -0.11 -15.55 1.77
C LEU A 116 1.16 -14.88 2.33
N VAL A 117 1.10 -13.55 2.58
CA VAL A 117 2.23 -12.81 3.15
C VAL A 117 2.56 -13.34 4.55
N GLY A 118 1.55 -13.58 5.39
CA GLY A 118 1.77 -14.14 6.74
C GLY A 118 2.47 -15.49 6.73
N LYS A 119 2.20 -16.31 5.72
CA LYS A 119 2.81 -17.63 5.54
C LYS A 119 4.27 -17.54 5.10
N GLY A 120 4.58 -16.69 4.13
CA GLY A 120 5.89 -16.70 3.49
C GLY A 120 6.88 -15.64 4.01
N LEU A 121 6.39 -14.56 4.63
CA LEU A 121 7.24 -13.47 5.10
C LEU A 121 8.35 -13.92 6.08
N PRO A 122 8.11 -14.88 7.01
CA PRO A 122 9.16 -15.37 7.90
C PRO A 122 10.34 -16.06 7.19
N SER A 123 10.13 -16.58 5.97
CA SER A 123 11.16 -17.25 5.18
C SER A 123 11.94 -16.30 4.27
N GLU A 124 11.52 -15.01 4.18
CA GLU A 124 12.22 -14.03 3.36
C GLU A 124 13.45 -13.45 4.07
N THR A 125 14.59 -13.52 3.39
CA THR A 125 15.87 -13.02 3.92
C THR A 125 16.33 -11.70 3.27
N ASP A 126 15.76 -11.34 2.12
CA ASP A 126 16.06 -10.07 1.46
C ASP A 126 15.23 -8.94 2.07
N LEU A 127 15.90 -7.92 2.62
CA LEU A 127 15.24 -6.78 3.27
C LEU A 127 14.33 -6.00 2.33
N THR A 128 14.68 -5.92 1.04
CA THR A 128 13.87 -5.21 0.04
C THR A 128 12.55 -5.95 -0.17
N ALA A 129 12.61 -7.27 -0.28
CA ALA A 129 11.44 -8.13 -0.39
C ALA A 129 10.55 -8.01 0.86
N VAL A 130 11.13 -8.15 2.07
CA VAL A 130 10.42 -8.00 3.34
C VAL A 130 9.70 -6.66 3.43
N THR A 131 10.40 -5.56 3.15
CA THR A 131 9.82 -4.21 3.20
C THR A 131 8.69 -4.03 2.18
N ALA A 132 8.87 -4.56 0.97
CA ALA A 132 7.86 -4.50 -0.08
C ALA A 132 6.61 -5.30 0.30
N LEU A 133 6.77 -6.53 0.82
CA LEU A 133 5.67 -7.39 1.25
C LEU A 133 4.87 -6.79 2.40
N ILE A 134 5.53 -6.22 3.41
CA ILE A 134 4.88 -5.51 4.51
C ILE A 134 4.04 -4.34 3.97
N ARG A 135 4.60 -3.52 3.08
CA ARG A 135 3.88 -2.39 2.47
C ARG A 135 2.69 -2.85 1.63
N GLN A 136 2.85 -3.91 0.84
CA GLN A 136 1.80 -4.48 0.01
C GLN A 136 0.66 -5.07 0.86
N ALA A 137 1.00 -5.85 1.89
CA ALA A 137 0.03 -6.40 2.84
C ALA A 137 -0.72 -5.30 3.60
N THR A 138 -0.01 -4.22 4.01
CA THR A 138 -0.63 -3.05 4.63
C THR A 138 -1.62 -2.37 3.68
N THR A 139 -1.26 -2.21 2.40
CA THR A 139 -2.16 -1.66 1.38
C THR A 139 -3.37 -2.58 1.16
N ALA A 140 -3.18 -3.88 1.09
CA ALA A 140 -4.25 -4.86 0.95
C ALA A 140 -5.22 -4.79 2.15
N ALA A 141 -4.69 -4.83 3.37
CA ALA A 141 -5.48 -4.81 4.58
C ALA A 141 -6.26 -3.49 4.78
N ILE A 142 -5.64 -2.34 4.51
CA ILE A 142 -6.26 -1.03 4.75
C ILE A 142 -7.15 -0.59 3.59
N SER A 143 -6.68 -0.77 2.35
CA SER A 143 -7.34 -0.15 1.19
C SER A 143 -8.17 -1.12 0.36
N TYR A 144 -7.73 -2.39 0.21
CA TYR A 144 -8.38 -3.34 -0.70
C TYR A 144 -9.39 -4.25 0.00
N SER A 145 -9.32 -4.38 1.33
CA SER A 145 -10.35 -5.08 2.11
C SER A 145 -11.69 -4.33 2.06
N ASN A 146 -12.78 -5.06 1.97
CA ASN A 146 -14.10 -4.47 2.12
C ASN A 146 -14.29 -3.90 3.54
N ALA A 147 -15.30 -3.07 3.73
CA ALA A 147 -15.51 -2.37 5.00
C ALA A 147 -15.85 -3.32 6.16
N GLU A 148 -16.51 -4.45 5.87
CA GLU A 148 -16.98 -5.41 6.89
C GLU A 148 -15.83 -6.24 7.46
N ASP A 149 -14.90 -6.69 6.60
CA ASP A 149 -13.79 -7.56 6.98
C ASP A 149 -12.50 -6.79 7.32
N ARG A 150 -12.43 -5.49 7.01
CA ARG A 150 -11.20 -4.67 7.11
C ARG A 150 -10.54 -4.76 8.48
N GLN A 151 -11.33 -4.68 9.55
CA GLN A 151 -10.79 -4.75 10.91
C GLN A 151 -10.13 -6.11 11.16
N GLU A 152 -10.78 -7.21 10.83
CA GLU A 152 -10.24 -8.56 11.00
C GLU A 152 -8.95 -8.76 10.20
N VAL A 153 -8.92 -8.29 8.94
CA VAL A 153 -7.75 -8.42 8.07
C VAL A 153 -6.57 -7.59 8.61
N ARG A 154 -6.85 -6.40 9.16
CA ARG A 154 -5.82 -5.57 9.83
C ARG A 154 -5.30 -6.21 11.10
N ASP A 155 -6.16 -6.76 11.94
CA ASP A 155 -5.74 -7.43 13.18
C ASP A 155 -4.88 -8.66 12.86
N ARG A 156 -5.23 -9.40 11.81
CA ARG A 156 -4.40 -10.49 11.29
C ARG A 156 -3.03 -9.98 10.85
N LEU A 157 -2.97 -8.89 10.10
CA LEU A 157 -1.69 -8.27 9.68
C LEU A 157 -0.87 -7.82 10.89
N VAL A 158 -1.48 -7.16 11.87
CA VAL A 158 -0.82 -6.75 13.11
C VAL A 158 -0.23 -7.95 13.84
N ALA A 159 -0.97 -9.06 13.94
CA ALA A 159 -0.47 -10.30 14.55
C ALA A 159 0.73 -10.91 13.79
N ILE A 160 0.69 -10.91 12.45
CA ILE A 160 1.80 -11.35 11.60
C ILE A 160 3.04 -10.49 11.85
N LEU A 161 2.89 -9.16 11.86
CA LEU A 161 3.99 -8.23 12.04
C LEU A 161 4.57 -8.29 13.47
N ALA A 162 3.72 -8.46 14.49
CA ALA A 162 4.14 -8.64 15.88
C ALA A 162 4.93 -9.95 16.08
N THR A 163 4.53 -11.02 15.40
CA THR A 163 5.27 -12.28 15.38
C THR A 163 6.62 -12.11 14.71
N GLY A 164 6.65 -11.54 13.50
CA GLY A 164 7.89 -11.27 12.77
C GLY A 164 8.86 -10.37 13.55
N LEU A 165 8.35 -9.35 14.25
CA LEU A 165 9.15 -8.48 15.12
C LEU A 165 9.82 -9.25 16.26
N ARG A 166 9.06 -10.13 16.93
CA ARG A 166 9.55 -10.93 18.04
C ARG A 166 10.60 -11.95 17.61
N ASP A 167 10.40 -12.54 16.43
CA ASP A 167 11.24 -13.63 15.91
C ASP A 167 12.47 -13.10 15.13
N ALA A 168 12.46 -11.82 14.76
CA ALA A 168 13.59 -11.18 14.09
C ALA A 168 14.81 -11.09 15.02
N MET A 169 15.99 -11.22 14.42
CA MET A 169 17.25 -11.06 15.17
C MET A 169 17.32 -9.66 15.79
N PRO A 170 17.59 -9.56 17.11
CA PRO A 170 17.70 -8.28 17.80
C PRO A 170 18.67 -7.32 17.09
N GLY A 171 18.25 -6.08 16.87
CA GLY A 171 19.03 -5.04 16.22
C GLY A 171 19.15 -5.18 14.70
N SER A 172 18.46 -6.14 14.07
CA SER A 172 18.48 -6.31 12.61
C SER A 172 17.58 -5.30 11.89
N ASP A 173 17.90 -5.05 10.61
CA ASP A 173 17.07 -4.23 9.74
C ASP A 173 15.67 -4.85 9.52
N HIS A 174 15.56 -6.18 9.59
CA HIS A 174 14.27 -6.87 9.56
C HIS A 174 13.41 -6.51 10.76
N GLN A 175 14.00 -6.47 11.97
CA GLN A 175 13.31 -6.04 13.18
C GLN A 175 12.75 -4.61 13.03
N VAL A 176 13.56 -3.71 12.47
CA VAL A 176 13.12 -2.32 12.19
C VAL A 176 12.00 -2.29 11.14
N ALA A 177 12.08 -3.12 10.10
CA ALA A 177 11.03 -3.20 9.08
C ALA A 177 9.69 -3.67 9.67
N TYR A 178 9.68 -4.69 10.52
CA TYR A 178 8.49 -5.16 11.23
C TYR A 178 7.92 -4.09 12.18
N ALA A 179 8.78 -3.41 12.96
CA ALA A 179 8.35 -2.34 13.87
C ALA A 179 7.70 -1.18 13.09
N ASN A 180 8.28 -0.79 11.95
CA ASN A 180 7.72 0.23 11.06
C ASN A 180 6.38 -0.20 10.46
N GLY A 181 6.27 -1.46 10.08
CA GLY A 181 5.03 -2.05 9.59
C GLY A 181 3.92 -2.02 10.64
N LEU A 182 4.24 -2.42 11.88
CA LEU A 182 3.33 -2.38 13.03
C LEU A 182 2.81 -0.96 13.28
N ALA A 183 3.69 0.04 13.34
CA ALA A 183 3.29 1.43 13.52
C ALA A 183 2.34 1.90 12.40
N THR A 184 2.60 1.47 11.15
CA THR A 184 1.76 1.84 9.99
C THR A 184 0.40 1.13 10.02
N ALA A 185 0.36 -0.16 10.36
CA ALA A 185 -0.86 -0.96 10.38
C ALA A 185 -1.67 -0.81 11.67
N ALA A 186 -1.10 -0.19 12.72
CA ALA A 186 -1.67 -0.15 14.05
C ALA A 186 -3.14 0.28 14.06
N THR A 187 -3.92 -0.48 14.80
CA THR A 187 -5.29 -0.18 15.21
C THR A 187 -5.30 0.41 16.62
N THR A 188 -6.47 0.78 17.10
CA THR A 188 -6.63 1.25 18.49
C THR A 188 -6.12 0.22 19.51
N ASP A 189 -6.29 -1.08 19.21
CA ASP A 189 -5.89 -2.18 20.09
C ASP A 189 -4.37 -2.35 20.20
N ALA A 190 -3.64 -2.04 19.12
CA ALA A 190 -2.18 -2.07 19.11
C ALA A 190 -1.54 -0.80 19.72
N ALA A 191 -2.33 0.21 20.04
CA ALA A 191 -1.83 1.51 20.46
C ALA A 191 -1.09 1.47 21.80
N ASP A 192 -1.53 0.62 22.75
CA ASP A 192 -0.89 0.53 24.08
C ASP A 192 0.54 -0.03 23.95
N LEU A 193 0.77 -1.00 23.06
CA LEU A 193 2.11 -1.49 22.74
C LEU A 193 3.01 -0.37 22.20
N LEU A 194 2.53 0.40 21.21
CA LEU A 194 3.30 1.49 20.62
C LEU A 194 3.58 2.60 21.65
N LYS A 195 2.64 2.85 22.56
CA LYS A 195 2.80 3.81 23.63
C LYS A 195 3.86 3.36 24.63
N GLY A 196 3.90 2.06 24.96
CA GLY A 196 4.96 1.46 25.75
C GLY A 196 6.34 1.67 25.12
N TRP A 197 6.48 1.46 23.81
CA TRP A 197 7.75 1.72 23.14
C TRP A 197 8.15 3.20 23.19
N LEU A 198 7.20 4.11 23.02
CA LEU A 198 7.45 5.55 23.08
C LEU A 198 7.92 6.00 24.49
N SER A 199 7.39 5.39 25.56
CA SER A 199 7.82 5.64 26.95
C SER A 199 9.11 4.89 27.34
N GLY A 200 9.58 3.96 26.52
CA GLY A 200 10.73 3.11 26.79
C GLY A 200 10.39 1.83 27.56
N GLU A 201 9.09 1.55 27.70
CA GLU A 201 8.57 0.33 28.31
C GLU A 201 8.33 -0.73 27.21
N GLU A 202 8.53 -2.01 27.52
CA GLU A 202 8.25 -3.13 26.62
C GLU A 202 8.91 -3.02 25.23
N VAL A 203 9.98 -2.24 25.10
CA VAL A 203 10.73 -2.13 23.84
C VAL A 203 11.41 -3.47 23.55
N PRO A 204 11.18 -4.07 22.36
CA PRO A 204 11.85 -5.31 21.98
C PRO A 204 13.37 -5.19 22.08
N GLU A 205 14.03 -6.25 22.59
CA GLU A 205 15.49 -6.28 22.67
C GLU A 205 16.12 -5.95 21.31
N GLY A 206 17.10 -5.06 21.31
CA GLY A 206 17.81 -4.63 20.11
C GLY A 206 17.11 -3.56 19.26
N LEU A 207 15.81 -3.32 19.47
CA LEU A 207 15.09 -2.26 18.73
C LEU A 207 15.47 -0.89 19.28
N SER A 208 16.06 -0.04 18.43
CA SER A 208 16.34 1.34 18.79
C SER A 208 15.12 2.23 18.52
N ILE A 209 14.64 2.91 19.57
CA ILE A 209 13.62 3.95 19.44
C ILE A 209 14.32 5.29 19.25
N ASP A 210 14.93 5.44 18.08
CA ASP A 210 15.58 6.67 17.66
C ASP A 210 14.54 7.78 17.36
N GLN A 211 15.03 8.96 17.00
CA GLN A 211 14.17 10.11 16.73
C GLN A 211 13.18 9.87 15.60
N GLY A 212 13.59 9.19 14.52
CA GLY A 212 12.71 8.84 13.41
C GLY A 212 11.60 7.86 13.82
N MET A 213 11.97 6.83 14.58
CA MET A 213 11.00 5.86 15.14
C MET A 213 10.04 6.56 16.11
N ARG A 214 10.53 7.45 16.99
CA ARG A 214 9.68 8.21 17.90
C ARG A 214 8.59 8.99 17.16
N TRP A 215 8.96 9.75 16.13
CA TRP A 215 7.97 10.50 15.33
C TRP A 215 6.99 9.58 14.60
N ARG A 216 7.45 8.43 14.16
CA ARG A 216 6.56 7.41 13.57
C ARG A 216 5.55 6.89 14.58
N LEU A 217 5.99 6.59 15.80
CA LEU A 217 5.11 6.15 16.90
C LEU A 217 4.12 7.26 17.30
N VAL A 218 4.60 8.50 17.46
CA VAL A 218 3.74 9.66 17.78
C VAL A 218 2.67 9.85 16.70
N THR A 219 3.05 9.78 15.42
CA THR A 219 2.08 9.94 14.32
C THR A 219 1.08 8.79 14.28
N ALA A 220 1.52 7.55 14.48
CA ALA A 220 0.64 6.37 14.54
C ALA A 220 -0.36 6.47 15.70
N LEU A 221 0.10 6.90 16.87
CA LEU A 221 -0.73 7.11 18.07
C LEU A 221 -1.69 8.30 17.91
N ALA A 222 -1.23 9.39 17.27
CA ALA A 222 -2.07 10.54 16.96
C ALA A 222 -3.21 10.15 16.01
N ARG A 223 -2.91 9.36 14.97
CA ARG A 223 -3.89 8.86 14.01
C ARG A 223 -5.04 8.09 14.67
N VAL A 224 -4.74 7.28 15.69
CA VAL A 224 -5.75 6.48 16.42
C VAL A 224 -6.29 7.20 17.67
N GLY A 225 -5.94 8.48 17.88
CA GLY A 225 -6.47 9.30 18.97
C GLY A 225 -5.92 8.96 20.35
N ARG A 226 -4.75 8.30 20.43
CA ARG A 226 -4.09 7.95 21.70
C ARG A 226 -3.02 8.96 22.14
N VAL A 227 -2.68 9.90 21.25
CA VAL A 227 -1.79 11.03 21.47
C VAL A 227 -2.48 12.29 20.93
N GLY A 228 -2.44 13.37 21.69
CA GLY A 228 -3.02 14.66 21.37
C GLY A 228 -1.98 15.75 21.16
N GLU A 229 -2.42 17.02 21.18
CA GLU A 229 -1.55 18.18 20.94
C GLU A 229 -0.45 18.30 21.99
N ASP A 230 -0.76 18.03 23.25
CA ASP A 230 0.21 18.20 24.36
C ASP A 230 1.42 17.24 24.19
N GLU A 231 1.17 16.00 23.83
CA GLU A 231 2.24 15.01 23.60
C GLU A 231 3.01 15.30 22.31
N ILE A 232 2.35 15.76 21.25
CA ILE A 232 3.02 16.19 20.01
C ILE A 232 3.91 17.40 20.31
N ALA A 233 3.44 18.37 21.09
CA ALA A 233 4.22 19.53 21.49
C ALA A 233 5.40 19.16 22.38
N ALA A 234 5.21 18.21 23.30
CA ALA A 234 6.30 17.69 24.14
C ALA A 234 7.39 17.00 23.31
N GLU A 235 7.01 16.19 22.33
CA GLU A 235 7.99 15.56 21.42
C GLU A 235 8.71 16.60 20.55
N LEU A 236 8.01 17.66 20.08
CA LEU A 236 8.62 18.76 19.35
C LEU A 236 9.60 19.56 20.23
N GLN A 237 9.33 19.74 21.51
CA GLN A 237 10.30 20.34 22.41
C GLN A 237 11.56 19.48 22.61
N ARG A 238 11.38 18.16 22.61
CA ARG A 238 12.48 17.20 22.67
C ARG A 238 13.30 17.20 21.38
N ASP A 239 12.64 17.30 20.23
CA ASP A 239 13.23 17.38 18.90
C ASP A 239 13.02 18.78 18.30
N ASN A 240 13.69 19.78 18.87
CA ASN A 240 13.60 21.17 18.42
C ASN A 240 14.44 21.42 17.14
N THR A 241 14.17 20.62 16.11
CA THR A 241 14.80 20.73 14.78
C THR A 241 13.79 21.12 13.71
N ILE A 242 14.26 21.46 12.51
CA ILE A 242 13.40 21.68 11.34
C ILE A 242 12.63 20.39 11.04
N SER A 243 13.31 19.24 11.05
CA SER A 243 12.67 17.94 10.82
C SER A 243 11.62 17.63 11.87
N GLY A 244 11.88 17.91 13.16
CA GLY A 244 10.88 17.75 14.22
C GLY A 244 9.63 18.61 13.99
N SER A 245 9.80 19.85 13.51
CA SER A 245 8.68 20.74 13.16
C SER A 245 7.85 20.21 12.00
N GLU A 246 8.50 19.61 11.00
CA GLU A 246 7.86 18.96 9.86
C GLU A 246 7.05 17.74 10.29
N GLN A 247 7.64 16.87 11.11
CA GLN A 247 6.97 15.68 11.65
C GLN A 247 5.79 16.05 12.56
N ALA A 248 5.94 17.06 13.41
CA ALA A 248 4.86 17.55 14.27
C ALA A 248 3.67 18.06 13.44
N ALA A 249 3.93 18.75 12.32
CA ALA A 249 2.86 19.20 11.43
C ALA A 249 2.08 18.01 10.84
N GLY A 250 2.79 16.95 10.44
CA GLY A 250 2.17 15.68 9.98
C GLY A 250 1.37 14.99 11.08
N ALA A 251 1.93 14.84 12.27
CA ALA A 251 1.26 14.20 13.41
C ALA A 251 -0.05 14.93 13.79
N ARG A 252 -0.04 16.27 13.79
CA ARG A 252 -1.25 17.08 14.00
C ARG A 252 -2.32 16.84 12.93
N ALA A 253 -1.93 16.77 11.66
CA ALA A 253 -2.84 16.50 10.56
C ALA A 253 -3.42 15.07 10.62
N ALA A 254 -2.71 14.13 11.22
CA ALA A 254 -3.17 12.74 11.39
C ALA A 254 -4.26 12.57 12.46
N MET A 255 -4.39 13.51 13.42
CA MET A 255 -5.37 13.39 14.52
C MET A 255 -6.81 13.23 14.01
N PRO A 256 -7.63 12.33 14.62
CA PRO A 256 -9.00 12.02 14.21
C PRO A 256 -10.05 13.00 14.79
N THR A 257 -9.75 14.29 14.79
CA THR A 257 -10.66 15.30 15.33
C THR A 257 -11.02 16.34 14.27
N ALA A 258 -12.28 16.81 14.28
CA ALA A 258 -12.74 17.83 13.36
C ALA A 258 -11.89 19.11 13.44
N GLN A 259 -11.47 19.51 14.65
CA GLN A 259 -10.60 20.67 14.86
C GLN A 259 -9.24 20.51 14.19
N ALA A 260 -8.59 19.35 14.35
CA ALA A 260 -7.29 19.08 13.75
C ALA A 260 -7.38 19.04 12.22
N LYS A 261 -8.41 18.38 11.66
CA LYS A 261 -8.65 18.35 10.22
C LYS A 261 -8.94 19.74 9.66
N GLN A 262 -9.73 20.53 10.34
CA GLN A 262 -10.00 21.92 9.93
C GLN A 262 -8.74 22.79 9.92
N ALA A 263 -7.93 22.71 10.97
CA ALA A 263 -6.67 23.47 11.05
C ALA A 263 -5.68 23.02 9.95
N ALA A 264 -5.55 21.71 9.74
CA ALA A 264 -4.69 21.16 8.69
C ALA A 264 -5.16 21.56 7.28
N TRP A 265 -6.47 21.47 7.01
CA TRP A 265 -7.06 21.90 5.73
C TRP A 265 -6.85 23.39 5.47
N GLN A 266 -7.16 24.25 6.43
CA GLN A 266 -6.95 25.69 6.30
C GLN A 266 -5.48 26.00 6.02
N ARG A 267 -4.56 25.41 6.79
CA ARG A 267 -3.14 25.61 6.60
C ARG A 267 -2.66 25.14 5.23
N ALA A 268 -3.19 24.02 4.73
CA ALA A 268 -2.84 23.49 3.41
C ALA A 268 -3.42 24.32 2.24
N THR A 269 -4.56 25.00 2.44
CA THR A 269 -5.28 25.64 1.32
C THR A 269 -5.29 27.16 1.35
N THR A 270 -4.82 27.80 2.44
CA THR A 270 -4.86 29.27 2.58
C THR A 270 -3.56 29.89 3.10
N ASP A 271 -2.55 29.11 3.47
CA ASP A 271 -1.28 29.61 4.03
C ASP A 271 -0.14 29.38 3.03
N ASP A 272 0.28 30.44 2.32
CA ASP A 272 1.37 30.42 1.34
C ASP A 272 2.77 30.48 1.96
N SER A 273 2.84 30.62 3.30
CA SER A 273 4.11 30.69 4.03
C SER A 273 4.65 29.34 4.48
N VAL A 274 3.90 28.24 4.30
CA VAL A 274 4.28 26.91 4.77
C VAL A 274 5.48 26.38 3.95
N PRO A 275 6.62 26.02 4.57
CA PRO A 275 7.76 25.44 3.86
C PRO A 275 7.38 24.15 3.15
N ASN A 276 7.99 23.87 1.99
CA ASN A 276 7.62 22.75 1.13
C ASN A 276 7.61 21.39 1.83
N GLU A 277 8.59 21.09 2.67
CA GLU A 277 8.63 19.79 3.36
C GLU A 277 7.58 19.72 4.48
N THR A 278 7.41 20.81 5.26
CA THR A 278 6.31 20.90 6.23
C THR A 278 4.95 20.72 5.54
N TYR A 279 4.77 21.35 4.38
CA TYR A 279 3.55 21.20 3.57
C TYR A 279 3.34 19.74 3.15
N ARG A 280 4.40 19.11 2.65
CA ARG A 280 4.35 17.71 2.24
C ARG A 280 3.94 16.79 3.40
N GLN A 281 4.56 16.94 4.58
CA GLN A 281 4.22 16.14 5.76
C GLN A 281 2.76 16.38 6.19
N LEU A 282 2.32 17.62 6.21
CA LEU A 282 0.96 17.98 6.57
C LEU A 282 -0.08 17.30 5.66
N VAL A 283 0.06 17.43 4.34
CA VAL A 283 -0.93 16.88 3.41
C VAL A 283 -0.86 15.35 3.30
N MET A 284 0.35 14.74 3.41
CA MET A 284 0.52 13.29 3.41
C MET A 284 -0.18 12.60 4.58
N GLN A 285 -0.29 13.29 5.74
CA GLN A 285 -0.90 12.73 6.94
C GLN A 285 -2.35 13.17 7.13
N PHE A 286 -2.91 13.98 6.23
CA PHE A 286 -4.29 14.47 6.35
C PHE A 286 -5.33 13.35 6.18
N ILE A 287 -5.20 12.53 5.13
CA ILE A 287 -6.09 11.41 4.87
C ILE A 287 -5.57 10.19 5.63
N GLN A 288 -6.33 9.73 6.62
CA GLN A 288 -6.01 8.56 7.42
C GLN A 288 -7.15 7.54 7.37
N PRO A 289 -6.87 6.24 7.46
CA PRO A 289 -7.91 5.22 7.53
C PRO A 289 -8.76 5.36 8.80
N ASP A 290 -9.98 4.85 8.75
CA ASP A 290 -10.95 4.80 9.86
C ASP A 290 -11.36 6.20 10.40
N GLN A 291 -11.24 7.23 9.58
CA GLN A 291 -11.58 8.62 9.94
C GLN A 291 -12.70 9.18 9.05
N THR A 292 -13.62 8.34 8.60
CA THR A 292 -14.69 8.67 7.65
C THR A 292 -15.50 9.89 8.08
N GLU A 293 -15.91 9.96 9.36
CA GLU A 293 -16.75 11.05 9.88
C GLU A 293 -16.07 12.41 9.76
N VAL A 294 -14.79 12.49 10.14
CA VAL A 294 -14.05 13.76 10.13
C VAL A 294 -13.46 14.11 8.77
N LEU A 295 -13.41 13.18 7.81
CA LEU A 295 -12.90 13.40 6.46
C LEU A 295 -14.02 13.70 5.44
N SER A 296 -15.24 13.19 5.65
CA SER A 296 -16.37 13.41 4.75
C SER A 296 -16.64 14.90 4.42
N PRO A 297 -16.48 15.87 5.36
CA PRO A 297 -16.68 17.28 5.04
C PRO A 297 -15.72 17.85 3.98
N TYR A 298 -14.63 17.16 3.64
CA TYR A 298 -13.60 17.67 2.71
C TYR A 298 -13.73 17.10 1.29
N VAL A 299 -14.74 16.26 1.03
CA VAL A 299 -14.97 15.64 -0.27
C VAL A 299 -15.31 16.69 -1.34
N ASP A 300 -16.31 17.54 -1.11
CA ASP A 300 -16.66 18.62 -2.04
C ASP A 300 -15.62 19.76 -2.04
N PRO A 301 -15.09 20.22 -0.87
CA PRO A 301 -13.99 21.17 -0.84
C PRO A 301 -12.75 20.76 -1.64
N TYR A 302 -12.47 19.47 -1.77
CA TYR A 302 -11.37 19.00 -2.63
C TYR A 302 -11.60 19.32 -4.11
N LEU A 303 -12.83 19.19 -4.62
CA LEU A 303 -13.13 19.56 -6.00
C LEU A 303 -12.97 21.07 -6.22
N GLU A 304 -13.41 21.89 -5.25
CA GLU A 304 -13.19 23.35 -5.30
C GLU A 304 -11.69 23.70 -5.23
N LEU A 305 -10.91 22.97 -4.44
CA LEU A 305 -9.46 23.09 -4.43
C LEU A 305 -8.84 22.80 -5.82
N CYS A 306 -9.29 21.76 -6.52
CA CYS A 306 -8.83 21.46 -7.88
C CYS A 306 -9.11 22.61 -8.85
N LYS A 307 -10.30 23.23 -8.75
CA LYS A 307 -10.68 24.39 -9.57
C LYS A 307 -9.80 25.62 -9.25
N ALA A 308 -9.59 25.92 -7.97
CA ALA A 308 -8.75 27.04 -7.55
C ALA A 308 -7.27 26.86 -7.99
N ILE A 309 -6.76 25.61 -7.95
CA ILE A 309 -5.42 25.30 -8.48
C ILE A 309 -5.36 25.55 -9.98
N ASP A 310 -6.33 25.07 -10.73
CA ASP A 310 -6.38 25.21 -12.19
C ASP A 310 -6.51 26.68 -12.63
N SER A 311 -7.35 27.46 -11.93
CA SER A 311 -7.56 28.90 -12.15
C SER A 311 -6.44 29.79 -11.58
N HIS A 312 -5.44 29.20 -10.88
CA HIS A 312 -4.38 29.95 -10.19
C HIS A 312 -4.93 30.99 -9.19
N GLU A 313 -5.96 30.63 -8.45
CA GLU A 313 -6.60 31.51 -7.47
C GLU A 313 -5.91 31.45 -6.09
N GLY A 314 -5.97 32.58 -5.34
CA GLY A 314 -5.44 32.67 -3.99
C GLY A 314 -3.96 32.32 -3.89
N GLN A 315 -3.59 31.43 -2.96
CA GLN A 315 -2.21 30.98 -2.81
C GLN A 315 -1.67 30.24 -4.04
N TRP A 316 -2.56 29.64 -4.84
CA TRP A 316 -2.18 28.83 -6.02
C TRP A 316 -1.63 29.68 -7.18
N ALA A 317 -1.84 31.00 -7.15
CA ALA A 317 -1.21 31.91 -8.11
C ALA A 317 0.32 31.94 -8.01
N LYS A 318 0.86 31.60 -6.84
CA LYS A 318 2.30 31.59 -6.56
C LYS A 318 2.84 30.22 -6.19
N ALA A 319 1.98 29.22 -6.02
CA ALA A 319 2.38 27.88 -5.61
C ALA A 319 3.32 27.23 -6.60
N GLY A 320 4.40 26.63 -6.09
CA GLY A 320 5.33 25.86 -6.89
C GLY A 320 4.74 24.51 -7.34
N HIS A 321 5.31 23.94 -8.40
CA HIS A 321 4.84 22.66 -8.96
C HIS A 321 4.74 21.53 -7.91
N ALA A 322 5.71 21.43 -7.01
CA ALA A 322 5.72 20.40 -5.96
C ALA A 322 4.56 20.58 -4.98
N GLN A 323 4.23 21.82 -4.59
CA GLN A 323 3.12 22.11 -3.70
C GLN A 323 1.78 21.76 -4.34
N VAL A 324 1.58 22.17 -5.61
CA VAL A 324 0.39 21.81 -6.41
C VAL A 324 0.23 20.30 -6.52
N GLN A 325 1.30 19.60 -6.90
CA GLN A 325 1.26 18.14 -7.03
C GLN A 325 0.95 17.47 -5.70
N ASN A 326 1.55 17.90 -4.59
CA ASN A 326 1.30 17.35 -3.26
C ASN A 326 -0.14 17.60 -2.82
N ALA A 327 -0.70 18.79 -3.05
CA ALA A 327 -2.10 19.09 -2.74
C ALA A 327 -3.06 18.13 -3.48
N LEU A 328 -2.92 18.06 -4.80
CA LEU A 328 -3.77 17.20 -5.64
C LEU A 328 -3.64 15.71 -5.30
N MET A 329 -2.44 15.28 -4.92
CA MET A 329 -2.15 13.87 -4.66
C MET A 329 -2.62 13.43 -3.27
N TRP A 330 -2.29 14.18 -2.23
CA TRP A 330 -2.42 13.72 -0.86
C TRP A 330 -3.69 14.18 -0.15
N LEU A 331 -4.34 15.25 -0.64
CA LEU A 331 -5.67 15.65 -0.17
C LEU A 331 -6.81 14.97 -0.94
N PHE A 332 -6.49 14.12 -1.93
CA PHE A 332 -7.50 13.35 -2.66
C PHE A 332 -8.29 12.46 -1.69
N PRO A 333 -9.63 12.56 -1.67
CA PRO A 333 -10.45 11.84 -0.70
C PRO A 333 -10.29 10.32 -0.81
N SER A 334 -10.27 9.62 0.34
CA SER A 334 -10.21 8.16 0.37
C SER A 334 -11.51 7.52 -0.12
N THR A 335 -11.43 6.27 -0.58
CA THR A 335 -12.60 5.46 -0.97
C THR A 335 -13.51 5.08 0.20
N GLU A 336 -13.16 5.47 1.42
CA GLU A 336 -14.04 5.37 2.59
C GLU A 336 -15.11 6.48 2.61
N VAL A 337 -14.86 7.61 1.91
CA VAL A 337 -15.74 8.78 1.89
C VAL A 337 -16.24 9.13 0.49
N ILE A 338 -15.73 8.48 -0.56
CA ILE A 338 -16.19 8.66 -1.95
C ILE A 338 -16.61 7.34 -2.58
N ASP A 339 -17.45 7.45 -3.59
CA ASP A 339 -17.95 6.33 -4.37
C ASP A 339 -17.74 6.53 -5.89
N ALA A 340 -18.24 5.61 -6.69
CA ALA A 340 -18.18 5.69 -8.14
C ALA A 340 -18.91 6.93 -8.71
N ALA A 341 -19.98 7.39 -8.06
CA ALA A 341 -20.73 8.56 -8.51
C ALA A 341 -19.90 9.83 -8.34
N TRP A 342 -19.21 9.98 -7.23
CA TRP A 342 -18.30 11.11 -7.01
C TRP A 342 -17.12 11.08 -8.01
N LEU A 343 -16.56 9.91 -8.28
CA LEU A 343 -15.50 9.78 -9.30
C LEU A 343 -15.99 10.18 -10.69
N ASN A 344 -17.23 9.81 -11.07
CA ASN A 344 -17.82 10.27 -12.33
C ASN A 344 -17.98 11.78 -12.36
N LYS A 345 -18.37 12.44 -11.24
CA LYS A 345 -18.46 13.90 -11.12
C LYS A 345 -17.10 14.56 -11.34
N LEU A 346 -16.03 14.04 -10.73
CA LEU A 346 -14.66 14.53 -10.89
C LEU A 346 -14.17 14.38 -12.34
N GLU A 347 -14.34 13.20 -12.94
CA GLU A 347 -13.91 12.93 -14.32
C GLU A 347 -14.73 13.75 -15.33
N GLY A 348 -16.01 13.96 -15.09
CA GLY A 348 -16.87 14.85 -15.86
C GLY A 348 -16.32 16.30 -15.82
N TRP A 349 -15.98 16.80 -14.64
CA TRP A 349 -15.38 18.12 -14.53
C TRP A 349 -14.06 18.22 -15.30
N VAL A 350 -13.19 17.22 -15.21
CA VAL A 350 -11.91 17.18 -15.99
C VAL A 350 -12.18 17.18 -17.50
N SER A 351 -13.17 16.42 -17.94
CA SER A 351 -13.54 16.34 -19.37
C SER A 351 -14.08 17.65 -19.92
N ASP A 352 -14.95 18.32 -19.15
CA ASP A 352 -15.69 19.50 -19.60
C ASP A 352 -14.83 20.77 -19.57
N ASN A 353 -13.84 20.85 -18.67
CA ASN A 353 -13.05 22.05 -18.44
C ASN A 353 -11.62 21.98 -18.99
N ASP A 354 -11.16 20.79 -19.44
CA ASP A 354 -9.81 20.57 -20.00
C ASP A 354 -8.69 21.23 -19.18
N PRO A 355 -8.58 20.94 -17.88
CA PRO A 355 -7.66 21.63 -16.97
C PRO A 355 -6.19 21.44 -17.39
N GLY A 356 -5.30 22.25 -16.85
CA GLY A 356 -3.87 22.20 -17.11
C GLY A 356 -3.27 20.80 -16.94
N SER A 357 -2.22 20.49 -17.68
CA SER A 357 -1.66 19.15 -17.82
C SER A 357 -1.32 18.46 -16.50
N THR A 358 -0.84 19.20 -15.50
CA THR A 358 -0.53 18.66 -14.14
C THR A 358 -1.80 18.25 -13.42
N VAL A 359 -2.83 19.09 -13.40
CA VAL A 359 -4.12 18.80 -12.76
C VAL A 359 -4.74 17.57 -13.42
N ARG A 360 -4.85 17.57 -14.75
CA ARG A 360 -5.40 16.45 -15.53
C ARG A 360 -4.70 15.14 -15.24
N ARG A 361 -3.36 15.12 -15.30
CA ARG A 361 -2.57 13.91 -15.07
C ARG A 361 -2.76 13.37 -13.65
N VAL A 362 -2.60 14.22 -12.64
CA VAL A 362 -2.69 13.76 -11.23
C VAL A 362 -4.10 13.29 -10.91
N LEU A 363 -5.15 14.00 -11.35
CA LEU A 363 -6.52 13.57 -11.11
C LEU A 363 -6.87 12.27 -11.84
N ALA A 364 -6.39 12.08 -13.08
CA ALA A 364 -6.58 10.82 -13.81
C ALA A 364 -5.91 9.64 -13.08
N GLU A 365 -4.67 9.82 -12.60
CA GLU A 365 -3.95 8.81 -11.82
C GLU A 365 -4.66 8.49 -10.49
N ARG A 366 -5.17 9.51 -9.80
CA ARG A 366 -5.89 9.34 -8.54
C ARG A 366 -7.25 8.65 -8.72
N ALA A 367 -8.01 9.07 -9.74
CA ALA A 367 -9.30 8.47 -10.08
C ALA A 367 -9.14 6.99 -10.49
N ASP A 368 -8.14 6.66 -11.35
CA ASP A 368 -7.85 5.26 -11.71
C ASP A 368 -7.50 4.41 -10.48
N ASN A 369 -6.67 4.96 -9.59
CA ASN A 369 -6.33 4.25 -8.35
C ASN A 369 -7.55 4.07 -7.43
N ALA A 370 -8.40 5.08 -7.26
CA ALA A 370 -9.63 4.98 -6.47
C ALA A 370 -10.59 3.93 -7.05
N ARG A 371 -10.78 3.91 -8.39
CA ARG A 371 -11.57 2.87 -9.06
C ARG A 371 -10.99 1.48 -8.87
N ARG A 372 -9.67 1.34 -8.88
CA ARG A 372 -9.00 0.08 -8.56
C ARG A 372 -9.32 -0.37 -7.14
N ILE A 373 -9.19 0.52 -6.16
CA ILE A 373 -9.50 0.23 -4.75
C ILE A 373 -10.95 -0.25 -4.61
N LEU A 374 -11.91 0.47 -5.21
CA LEU A 374 -13.33 0.07 -5.17
C LEU A 374 -13.56 -1.33 -5.76
N ARG A 375 -12.89 -1.66 -6.89
CA ARG A 375 -12.99 -3.02 -7.47
C ARG A 375 -12.38 -4.08 -6.54
N CYS A 376 -11.24 -3.79 -5.90
CA CYS A 376 -10.62 -4.72 -4.96
C CYS A 376 -11.50 -4.94 -3.71
N GLN A 377 -12.11 -3.87 -3.19
CA GLN A 377 -13.05 -3.97 -2.08
C GLN A 377 -14.28 -4.82 -2.44
N GLU A 378 -14.79 -4.66 -3.66
CA GLU A 378 -15.91 -5.50 -4.15
C GLU A 378 -15.50 -6.98 -4.28
N ALA A 379 -14.34 -7.25 -4.88
CA ALA A 379 -13.80 -8.60 -5.02
C ALA A 379 -13.45 -9.26 -3.67
N SER A 380 -13.23 -8.47 -2.62
CA SER A 380 -12.96 -8.96 -1.26
C SER A 380 -14.23 -9.22 -0.45
N ARG A 381 -15.43 -9.02 -1.01
CA ARG A 381 -16.71 -9.43 -0.40
C ARG A 381 -16.93 -10.93 -0.65
N GLY A 382 -17.17 -11.71 0.39
CA GLY A 382 -17.55 -13.10 0.28
C GLY A 382 -16.71 -14.08 1.03
#